data_19a238ca63055698a67f52bf2f364f5e
#
_entry.id   19a238ca63055698a67f52bf2f364f5e
#
_cell.length_a   1.000
_cell.length_b   1.000
_cell.length_c   1.000
_cell.angle_alpha   90.00
_cell.angle_beta   90.00
_cell.angle_gamma   90.00
#
_symmetry.space_group_name_H-M   'P 1'
#
loop_
_entity.id
_entity.type
_entity.pdbx_description
1 polymer ?
#
loop_
_entity_poly.entity_id
_entity_poly.type
_entity_poly.pdbx_seq_one_letter_code
_entity_poly.pdbx_strand_id
1 'polypeptide(L)'
;MLFRSAIAPAIAELRILVALKEGQFAAAKEQLAKATGIPKERLARLHLAAGDKAKAVQLAQEAARPADKQVQPLASYVDLAYQAGQFKEAYEAFYRLRELAAEADLDAPVFRRLAPVAKDLKLAADWRPPLTRASDFGPRPSLASLGPFRWQPSAAPDFTLTDGEGKKVSLRNYRGKPVIVIFYLGAGCAHCIEQLVAFAPEAEAFKKAGITLLAVSTDTADGLAFTVEKAKYNGGFPIPLLSDASLKTFKAFRAHDDFEQQPLHGTFLIDGDGRIRWQDISYQPFMETKFLLGEAQRLLKLPKHNGPVPPMKLAGQKQTPVANCK
;
A
#
# COMPACT_ATOMS: atom_id res chain seq x y z
N MET A 1 20.52 21.15 3.15
CA MET A 1 19.57 22.24 2.75
C MET A 1 18.17 21.74 2.42
N LEU A 2 17.98 20.62 1.75
CA LEU A 2 16.66 20.08 1.32
C LEU A 2 15.63 19.85 2.46
N PHE A 3 16.06 19.38 3.63
CA PHE A 3 15.14 19.10 4.74
C PHE A 3 14.48 20.37 5.31
N ARG A 4 15.21 21.48 5.42
CA ARG A 4 14.64 22.76 5.94
C ARG A 4 13.60 23.35 5.00
N SER A 5 13.75 23.21 3.69
CA SER A 5 12.77 23.70 2.71
C SER A 5 11.47 22.87 2.72
N ALA A 6 11.58 21.56 2.95
CA ALA A 6 10.43 20.66 3.01
C ALA A 6 9.50 20.93 4.21
N ILE A 7 10.03 21.35 5.36
CA ILE A 7 9.25 21.59 6.58
C ILE A 7 8.85 23.09 6.76
N ALA A 8 9.40 24.00 5.96
CA ALA A 8 9.11 25.43 6.08
C ALA A 8 7.61 25.79 6.01
N PRO A 9 6.81 25.20 5.09
CA PRO A 9 5.37 25.44 5.05
C PRO A 9 4.64 25.02 6.34
N ALA A 10 5.01 23.87 6.90
CA ALA A 10 4.42 23.39 8.15
C ALA A 10 4.76 24.28 9.34
N ILE A 11 5.99 24.77 9.42
CA ILE A 11 6.39 25.73 10.45
C ILE A 11 5.63 27.04 10.30
N ALA A 12 5.49 27.56 9.08
CA ALA A 12 4.71 28.78 8.81
C ALA A 12 3.25 28.61 9.25
N GLU A 13 2.62 27.49 8.90
CA GLU A 13 1.26 27.19 9.29
C GLU A 13 1.09 27.10 10.81
N LEU A 14 2.00 26.41 11.51
CA LEU A 14 1.96 26.34 12.99
C LEU A 14 2.09 27.71 13.64
N ARG A 15 2.94 28.59 13.15
CA ARG A 15 3.08 29.95 13.66
C ARG A 15 1.80 30.75 13.49
N ILE A 16 1.14 30.64 12.34
CA ILE A 16 -0.14 31.28 12.10
C ILE A 16 -1.19 30.76 13.06
N LEU A 17 -1.27 29.43 13.25
CA LEU A 17 -2.22 28.80 14.17
C LEU A 17 -2.01 29.25 15.63
N VAL A 18 -0.76 29.38 16.07
CA VAL A 18 -0.44 29.87 17.41
C VAL A 18 -0.90 31.33 17.56
N ALA A 19 -0.56 32.20 16.60
CA ALA A 19 -0.98 33.61 16.62
C ALA A 19 -2.51 33.76 16.65
N LEU A 20 -3.23 32.94 15.86
CA LEU A 20 -4.70 32.92 15.87
C LEU A 20 -5.27 32.46 17.22
N LYS A 21 -4.68 31.42 17.82
CA LYS A 21 -5.09 30.89 19.13
C LYS A 21 -4.87 31.90 20.26
N GLU A 22 -3.81 32.69 20.16
CA GLU A 22 -3.48 33.77 21.12
C GLU A 22 -4.23 35.09 20.87
N GLY A 23 -5.13 35.13 19.86
CA GLY A 23 -5.88 36.33 19.51
C GLY A 23 -5.06 37.41 18.81
N GLN A 24 -3.84 37.08 18.37
CA GLN A 24 -2.92 38.01 17.69
C GLN A 24 -3.25 38.12 16.19
N PHE A 25 -4.46 38.56 15.85
CA PHE A 25 -4.96 38.58 14.46
C PHE A 25 -4.12 39.39 13.49
N ALA A 26 -3.53 40.51 13.95
CA ALA A 26 -2.65 41.32 13.10
C ALA A 26 -1.38 40.58 12.72
N ALA A 27 -0.73 39.91 13.68
CA ALA A 27 0.45 39.09 13.45
C ALA A 27 0.14 37.87 12.55
N ALA A 28 -1.03 37.24 12.77
CA ALA A 28 -1.48 36.13 11.92
C ALA A 28 -1.65 36.57 10.46
N LYS A 29 -2.26 37.74 10.21
CA LYS A 29 -2.43 38.29 8.85
C LYS A 29 -1.10 38.62 8.18
N GLU A 30 -0.16 39.19 8.93
CA GLU A 30 1.19 39.44 8.40
C GLU A 30 1.91 38.15 8.00
N GLN A 31 1.80 37.08 8.82
CA GLN A 31 2.37 35.79 8.51
C GLN A 31 1.69 35.10 7.33
N LEU A 32 0.35 35.21 7.24
CA LEU A 32 -0.43 34.70 6.09
C LEU A 32 0.00 35.35 4.77
N ALA A 33 0.28 36.65 4.75
CA ALA A 33 0.75 37.36 3.56
C ALA A 33 2.11 36.85 3.04
N LYS A 34 2.93 36.29 3.94
CA LYS A 34 4.28 35.76 3.63
C LYS A 34 4.28 34.24 3.45
N ALA A 35 3.18 33.55 3.74
CA ALA A 35 3.11 32.11 3.72
C ALA A 35 3.18 31.55 2.29
N THR A 36 4.08 30.60 2.08
CA THR A 36 4.24 29.87 0.82
C THR A 36 4.23 28.37 1.06
N GLY A 37 3.82 27.59 0.04
CA GLY A 37 3.83 26.12 0.12
C GLY A 37 2.71 25.50 0.97
N ILE A 38 1.82 26.29 1.58
CA ILE A 38 0.63 25.78 2.28
C ILE A 38 -0.45 25.51 1.22
N PRO A 39 -1.11 24.32 1.23
CA PRO A 39 -2.22 24.02 0.33
C PRO A 39 -3.34 25.06 0.42
N LYS A 40 -3.92 25.43 -0.72
CA LYS A 40 -4.93 26.50 -0.80
C LYS A 40 -6.12 26.28 0.13
N GLU A 41 -6.59 25.06 0.29
CA GLU A 41 -7.69 24.72 1.19
C GLU A 41 -7.37 25.02 2.66
N ARG A 42 -6.15 24.69 3.08
CA ARG A 42 -5.67 24.97 4.44
C ARG A 42 -5.47 26.47 4.63
N LEU A 43 -4.85 27.12 3.64
CA LEU A 43 -4.63 28.56 3.65
C LEU A 43 -5.97 29.33 3.72
N ALA A 44 -7.00 28.89 2.99
CA ALA A 44 -8.34 29.45 3.04
C ALA A 44 -8.94 29.42 4.45
N ARG A 45 -8.80 28.30 5.16
CA ARG A 45 -9.28 28.18 6.56
C ARG A 45 -8.55 29.12 7.52
N LEU A 46 -7.24 29.28 7.32
CA LEU A 46 -6.45 30.23 8.13
C LEU A 46 -6.87 31.69 7.90
N HIS A 47 -7.15 32.09 6.63
CA HIS A 47 -7.68 33.40 6.30
C HIS A 47 -9.06 33.63 6.93
N LEU A 48 -9.95 32.62 6.88
CA LEU A 48 -11.26 32.73 7.55
C LEU A 48 -11.10 32.94 9.05
N ALA A 49 -10.24 32.16 9.70
CA ALA A 49 -9.96 32.28 11.14
C ALA A 49 -9.33 33.63 11.50
N ALA A 50 -8.55 34.22 10.59
CA ALA A 50 -8.00 35.59 10.75
C ALA A 50 -8.99 36.70 10.43
N GLY A 51 -10.26 36.37 10.08
CA GLY A 51 -11.31 37.29 9.73
C GLY A 51 -11.27 37.87 8.30
N ASP A 52 -10.39 37.31 7.45
CA ASP A 52 -10.28 37.67 6.02
C ASP A 52 -11.20 36.76 5.19
N LYS A 53 -12.50 37.01 5.29
CA LYS A 53 -13.53 36.19 4.64
C LYS A 53 -13.42 36.17 3.12
N ALA A 54 -13.10 37.33 2.50
CA ALA A 54 -13.02 37.45 1.05
C ALA A 54 -11.89 36.56 0.48
N LYS A 55 -10.71 36.67 1.10
CA LYS A 55 -9.55 35.86 0.68
C LYS A 55 -9.74 34.35 0.94
N ALA A 56 -10.40 34.03 2.05
CA ALA A 56 -10.75 32.65 2.37
C ALA A 56 -11.61 32.00 1.28
N VAL A 57 -12.69 32.65 0.86
CA VAL A 57 -13.58 32.15 -0.19
C VAL A 57 -12.88 32.09 -1.53
N GLN A 58 -12.10 33.14 -1.88
CA GLN A 58 -11.32 33.12 -3.13
C GLN A 58 -10.40 31.89 -3.20
N LEU A 59 -9.61 31.64 -2.16
CA LEU A 59 -8.67 30.51 -2.12
C LEU A 59 -9.39 29.16 -2.15
N ALA A 60 -10.50 29.02 -1.45
CA ALA A 60 -11.31 27.81 -1.47
C ALA A 60 -11.91 27.53 -2.85
N GLN A 61 -12.39 28.58 -3.54
CA GLN A 61 -12.90 28.48 -4.89
C GLN A 61 -11.79 28.10 -5.89
N GLU A 62 -10.61 28.70 -5.75
CA GLU A 62 -9.44 28.37 -6.56
C GLU A 62 -8.96 26.92 -6.35
N ALA A 63 -9.12 26.36 -5.15
CA ALA A 63 -8.83 24.97 -4.87
C ALA A 63 -9.88 24.01 -5.48
N ALA A 64 -11.16 24.41 -5.45
CA ALA A 64 -12.26 23.58 -5.94
C ALA A 64 -12.37 23.57 -7.48
N ARG A 65 -12.02 24.65 -8.19
CA ARG A 65 -12.16 24.76 -9.65
C ARG A 65 -11.45 23.67 -10.46
N PRO A 66 -10.14 23.40 -10.27
CA PRO A 66 -9.43 22.36 -11.03
C PRO A 66 -9.86 20.96 -10.61
N ALA A 67 -10.49 20.82 -9.46
CA ALA A 67 -10.94 19.58 -8.83
C ALA A 67 -12.47 19.41 -8.93
N ASP A 68 -13.06 19.77 -10.07
CA ASP A 68 -14.51 19.89 -10.27
C ASP A 68 -15.31 18.61 -10.04
N LYS A 69 -14.64 17.45 -10.08
CA LYS A 69 -15.20 16.12 -9.77
C LYS A 69 -14.74 15.57 -8.41
N GLN A 70 -14.06 16.38 -7.61
CA GLN A 70 -13.58 15.97 -6.30
C GLN A 70 -14.49 16.51 -5.18
N VAL A 71 -14.94 15.63 -4.33
CA VAL A 71 -15.90 15.92 -3.27
C VAL A 71 -15.30 16.82 -2.17
N GLN A 72 -14.07 16.56 -1.75
CA GLN A 72 -13.46 17.21 -0.59
C GLN A 72 -13.13 18.70 -0.81
N PRO A 73 -12.49 19.13 -1.91
CA PRO A 73 -12.28 20.55 -2.18
C PRO A 73 -13.60 21.32 -2.33
N LEU A 74 -14.60 20.72 -2.98
CA LEU A 74 -15.92 21.32 -3.14
C LEU A 74 -16.64 21.46 -1.80
N ALA A 75 -16.60 20.45 -0.94
CA ALA A 75 -17.16 20.52 0.42
C ALA A 75 -16.48 21.61 1.27
N SER A 76 -15.15 21.75 1.14
CA SER A 76 -14.42 22.84 1.80
C SER A 76 -14.84 24.23 1.30
N TYR A 77 -15.07 24.37 0.00
CA TYR A 77 -15.57 25.63 -0.57
C TYR A 77 -16.98 25.98 -0.07
N VAL A 78 -17.88 24.99 -0.05
CA VAL A 78 -19.24 25.18 0.50
C VAL A 78 -19.21 25.68 1.95
N ASP A 79 -18.44 25.00 2.80
CA ASP A 79 -18.30 25.35 4.21
C ASP A 79 -17.76 26.77 4.39
N LEU A 80 -16.70 27.15 3.69
CA LEU A 80 -16.06 28.46 3.81
C LEU A 80 -16.92 29.60 3.24
N ALA A 81 -17.59 29.38 2.11
CA ALA A 81 -18.52 30.34 1.52
C ALA A 81 -19.71 30.60 2.46
N TYR A 82 -20.27 29.52 3.04
CA TYR A 82 -21.37 29.64 4.00
C TYR A 82 -20.96 30.42 5.26
N GLN A 83 -19.82 30.11 5.87
CA GLN A 83 -19.29 30.81 7.04
C GLN A 83 -18.93 32.27 6.73
N ALA A 84 -18.58 32.59 5.50
CA ALA A 84 -18.32 33.96 5.05
C ALA A 84 -19.60 34.77 4.81
N GLY A 85 -20.77 34.11 4.80
CA GLY A 85 -22.07 34.75 4.50
C GLY A 85 -22.40 34.80 3.00
N GLN A 86 -21.64 34.13 2.14
CA GLN A 86 -21.92 34.00 0.70
C GLN A 86 -22.88 32.83 0.47
N PHE A 87 -24.11 32.98 0.92
CA PHE A 87 -25.09 31.89 0.97
C PHE A 87 -25.49 31.39 -0.42
N LYS A 88 -25.63 32.27 -1.39
CA LYS A 88 -26.01 31.90 -2.75
C LYS A 88 -24.97 30.94 -3.36
N GLU A 89 -23.72 31.35 -3.32
CA GLU A 89 -22.60 30.58 -3.84
C GLU A 89 -22.43 29.25 -3.08
N ALA A 90 -22.61 29.29 -1.76
CA ALA A 90 -22.56 28.08 -0.93
C ALA A 90 -23.65 27.07 -1.31
N TYR A 91 -24.89 27.52 -1.54
CA TYR A 91 -26.00 26.65 -1.89
C TYR A 91 -25.85 26.06 -3.30
N GLU A 92 -25.45 26.88 -4.28
CA GLU A 92 -25.16 26.39 -5.64
C GLU A 92 -24.07 25.30 -5.64
N ALA A 93 -22.98 25.56 -4.92
CA ALA A 93 -21.90 24.61 -4.77
C ALA A 93 -22.32 23.35 -3.98
N PHE A 94 -23.23 23.49 -3.00
CA PHE A 94 -23.75 22.38 -2.22
C PHE A 94 -24.63 21.44 -3.05
N TYR A 95 -25.48 21.97 -3.93
CA TYR A 95 -26.25 21.12 -4.84
C TYR A 95 -25.36 20.32 -5.77
N ARG A 96 -24.30 20.92 -6.30
CA ARG A 96 -23.31 20.23 -7.09
C ARG A 96 -22.57 19.17 -6.27
N LEU A 97 -22.22 19.48 -5.03
CA LEU A 97 -21.60 18.54 -4.10
C LEU A 97 -22.49 17.31 -3.88
N ARG A 98 -23.80 17.51 -3.71
CA ARG A 98 -24.76 16.41 -3.53
C ARG A 98 -24.74 15.42 -4.68
N GLU A 99 -24.62 15.90 -5.92
CA GLU A 99 -24.54 15.02 -7.11
C GLU A 99 -23.29 14.17 -7.11
N LEU A 100 -22.18 14.68 -6.55
CA LEU A 100 -20.89 14.00 -6.50
C LEU A 100 -20.70 13.14 -5.24
N ALA A 101 -21.40 13.46 -4.16
CA ALA A 101 -21.15 12.87 -2.84
C ALA A 101 -21.52 11.38 -2.73
N ALA A 102 -22.43 10.91 -3.60
CA ALA A 102 -22.79 9.48 -3.70
C ALA A 102 -22.78 8.72 -2.36
N GLU A 103 -21.71 7.97 -2.10
CA GLU A 103 -21.51 7.17 -0.88
C GLU A 103 -20.48 7.81 0.09
N ALA A 104 -20.25 9.14 0.02
CA ALA A 104 -19.32 9.81 0.93
C ALA A 104 -19.74 9.59 2.39
N ASP A 105 -18.75 9.37 3.25
CA ASP A 105 -18.96 9.24 4.69
C ASP A 105 -19.31 10.60 5.31
N LEU A 106 -20.60 10.79 5.63
CA LEU A 106 -21.10 12.07 6.19
C LEU A 106 -20.57 12.31 7.62
N ASP A 107 -20.06 11.30 8.30
CA ASP A 107 -19.44 11.46 9.63
C ASP A 107 -18.02 12.02 9.55
N ALA A 108 -17.43 12.08 8.37
CA ALA A 108 -16.14 12.72 8.20
C ALA A 108 -16.22 14.22 8.54
N PRO A 109 -15.19 14.81 9.20
CA PRO A 109 -15.23 16.18 9.69
C PRO A 109 -15.54 17.23 8.62
N VAL A 110 -15.15 17.00 7.37
CA VAL A 110 -15.42 17.92 6.25
C VAL A 110 -16.91 17.99 5.92
N PHE A 111 -17.64 16.88 6.00
CA PHE A 111 -19.08 16.82 5.71
C PHE A 111 -19.93 17.19 6.92
N ARG A 112 -19.50 16.83 8.14
CA ARG A 112 -20.21 17.27 9.36
C ARG A 112 -20.35 18.78 9.45
N ARG A 113 -19.37 19.55 8.95
CA ARG A 113 -19.44 21.02 8.91
C ARG A 113 -20.52 21.55 7.98
N LEU A 114 -21.05 20.74 7.07
CA LEU A 114 -22.11 21.12 6.13
C LEU A 114 -23.52 20.95 6.71
N ALA A 115 -23.67 20.43 7.92
CA ALA A 115 -24.96 20.23 8.56
C ALA A 115 -25.80 21.54 8.65
N PRO A 116 -25.22 22.73 8.94
CA PRO A 116 -25.98 23.99 8.89
C PRO A 116 -26.51 24.31 7.50
N VAL A 117 -25.73 24.07 6.44
CA VAL A 117 -26.14 24.29 5.04
C VAL A 117 -27.32 23.39 4.68
N ALA A 118 -27.22 22.10 5.00
CA ALA A 118 -28.30 21.14 4.77
C ALA A 118 -29.58 21.51 5.52
N LYS A 119 -29.45 21.98 6.76
CA LYS A 119 -30.58 22.44 7.60
C LYS A 119 -31.28 23.65 6.97
N ASP A 120 -30.54 24.66 6.53
CA ASP A 120 -31.09 25.88 5.92
C ASP A 120 -31.84 25.52 4.61
N LEU A 121 -31.34 24.56 3.86
CA LEU A 121 -31.98 24.02 2.67
C LEU A 121 -33.13 23.05 2.97
N LYS A 122 -33.46 22.82 4.25
CA LYS A 122 -34.52 21.89 4.72
C LYS A 122 -34.33 20.46 4.22
N LEU A 123 -33.10 20.02 4.09
CA LEU A 123 -32.75 18.65 3.68
C LEU A 123 -32.68 17.72 4.89
N ALA A 124 -32.83 16.42 4.67
CA ALA A 124 -32.62 15.39 5.68
C ALA A 124 -31.18 15.40 6.20
N ALA A 125 -30.93 14.75 7.35
CA ALA A 125 -29.57 14.58 7.87
C ALA A 125 -28.65 13.86 6.87
N ASP A 126 -29.17 12.85 6.20
CA ASP A 126 -28.55 12.32 4.98
C ASP A 126 -29.05 13.14 3.80
N TRP A 127 -28.30 14.17 3.46
CA TRP A 127 -28.62 15.09 2.38
C TRP A 127 -28.22 14.60 0.99
N ARG A 128 -27.64 13.40 0.88
CA ARG A 128 -27.23 12.80 -0.39
C ARG A 128 -28.48 12.41 -1.21
N PRO A 129 -28.45 12.50 -2.53
CA PRO A 129 -29.53 11.95 -3.34
C PRO A 129 -29.55 10.42 -3.24
N PRO A 130 -30.72 9.78 -3.33
CA PRO A 130 -30.79 8.32 -3.41
C PRO A 130 -29.93 7.79 -4.56
N LEU A 131 -29.11 6.79 -4.29
CA LEU A 131 -28.32 6.15 -5.35
C LEU A 131 -29.24 5.36 -6.27
N THR A 132 -29.25 5.73 -7.54
CA THR A 132 -29.84 4.90 -8.58
C THR A 132 -28.82 3.81 -8.94
N ARG A 133 -29.07 2.59 -8.47
CA ARG A 133 -28.24 1.44 -8.82
C ARG A 133 -28.65 0.90 -10.18
N ALA A 134 -27.66 0.48 -10.99
CA ALA A 134 -27.94 -0.25 -12.22
C ALA A 134 -28.72 -1.54 -11.88
N SER A 135 -29.64 -1.94 -12.79
CA SER A 135 -30.52 -3.08 -12.56
C SER A 135 -29.79 -4.42 -12.41
N ASP A 136 -28.57 -4.50 -12.93
CA ASP A 136 -27.66 -5.65 -12.86
C ASP A 136 -26.74 -5.63 -11.62
N PHE A 137 -26.86 -4.59 -10.78
CA PHE A 137 -26.11 -4.47 -9.55
C PHE A 137 -26.70 -5.40 -8.48
N GLY A 138 -26.18 -6.61 -8.38
CA GLY A 138 -26.60 -7.58 -7.37
C GLY A 138 -26.43 -7.08 -5.92
N PRO A 139 -26.98 -7.81 -4.93
CA PRO A 139 -26.84 -7.44 -3.54
C PRO A 139 -25.35 -7.42 -3.14
N ARG A 140 -24.89 -6.33 -2.57
CA ARG A 140 -23.52 -6.27 -2.01
C ARG A 140 -23.42 -7.27 -0.85
N PRO A 141 -22.39 -8.11 -0.82
CA PRO A 141 -22.11 -8.90 0.37
C PRO A 141 -21.86 -7.96 1.56
N SER A 142 -22.30 -8.35 2.75
CA SER A 142 -21.99 -7.55 3.95
C SER A 142 -20.47 -7.41 4.11
N LEU A 143 -20.00 -6.25 4.57
CA LEU A 143 -18.57 -6.05 4.86
C LEU A 143 -18.02 -7.10 5.82
N ALA A 144 -18.81 -7.54 6.78
CA ALA A 144 -18.45 -8.62 7.72
C ALA A 144 -18.26 -9.98 7.01
N SER A 145 -18.90 -10.20 5.85
CA SER A 145 -18.68 -11.42 5.04
C SER A 145 -17.44 -11.35 4.16
N LEU A 146 -16.89 -10.14 3.93
CA LEU A 146 -15.71 -9.93 3.14
C LEU A 146 -14.41 -10.01 3.92
N GLY A 147 -14.45 -9.90 5.22
CA GLY A 147 -13.24 -9.89 6.04
C GLY A 147 -13.39 -10.45 7.45
N PRO A 148 -12.33 -10.56 8.22
CA PRO A 148 -10.94 -10.32 7.85
C PRO A 148 -10.52 -11.25 6.70
N PHE A 149 -9.74 -10.69 5.77
CA PHE A 149 -9.27 -11.46 4.62
C PHE A 149 -8.57 -12.72 5.11
N ARG A 150 -9.16 -13.87 4.79
CA ARG A 150 -8.53 -15.15 5.00
C ARG A 150 -7.56 -15.34 3.85
N TRP A 151 -6.45 -14.62 3.93
CA TRP A 151 -5.37 -14.81 2.98
C TRP A 151 -4.97 -16.27 2.98
N GLN A 152 -5.12 -16.90 1.83
CA GLN A 152 -4.59 -18.24 1.62
C GLN A 152 -3.28 -18.10 0.85
N PRO A 153 -2.21 -18.71 1.37
CA PRO A 153 -0.95 -18.70 0.66
C PRO A 153 -1.11 -19.24 -0.74
N SER A 154 -0.69 -18.49 -1.75
CA SER A 154 -0.73 -18.95 -3.14
C SER A 154 0.23 -20.10 -3.37
N ALA A 155 -0.07 -20.96 -4.33
CA ALA A 155 0.88 -21.97 -4.76
C ALA A 155 2.10 -21.30 -5.39
N ALA A 156 3.30 -21.72 -4.99
CA ALA A 156 4.52 -21.30 -5.64
C ALA A 156 4.56 -21.85 -7.07
N PRO A 157 4.90 -21.02 -8.06
CA PRO A 157 5.18 -21.49 -9.41
C PRO A 157 6.29 -22.55 -9.37
N ASP A 158 6.13 -23.62 -10.13
CA ASP A 158 7.15 -24.66 -10.20
C ASP A 158 8.24 -24.27 -11.19
N PHE A 159 9.45 -24.75 -10.93
CA PHE A 159 10.57 -24.56 -11.84
C PHE A 159 11.50 -25.78 -11.86
N THR A 160 12.24 -25.92 -12.94
CA THR A 160 13.40 -26.78 -13.04
C THR A 160 14.50 -26.00 -13.70
N LEU A 161 15.54 -25.67 -12.95
CA LEU A 161 16.67 -24.85 -13.35
C LEU A 161 17.96 -25.66 -13.27
N THR A 162 19.04 -25.14 -13.87
CA THR A 162 20.34 -25.78 -13.92
C THR A 162 21.30 -25.03 -13.00
N ASP A 163 22.10 -25.75 -12.21
CA ASP A 163 23.21 -25.18 -11.44
C ASP A 163 24.48 -25.02 -12.30
N GLY A 164 25.56 -24.50 -11.71
CA GLY A 164 26.82 -24.27 -12.38
C GLY A 164 27.56 -25.56 -12.86
N GLU A 165 27.13 -26.73 -12.37
CA GLU A 165 27.68 -28.04 -12.77
C GLU A 165 26.82 -28.73 -13.84
N GLY A 166 25.77 -28.09 -14.32
CA GLY A 166 24.84 -28.65 -15.30
C GLY A 166 23.76 -29.55 -14.70
N LYS A 167 23.69 -29.68 -13.38
CA LYS A 167 22.69 -30.50 -12.69
C LYS A 167 21.34 -29.77 -12.63
N LYS A 168 20.28 -30.50 -12.95
CA LYS A 168 18.91 -29.99 -12.85
C LYS A 168 18.39 -30.01 -11.41
N VAL A 169 17.90 -28.89 -10.95
CA VAL A 169 17.27 -28.69 -9.64
C VAL A 169 15.83 -28.26 -9.84
N SER A 170 14.88 -29.03 -9.31
CA SER A 170 13.46 -28.74 -9.40
C SER A 170 12.91 -28.36 -8.02
N LEU A 171 12.04 -27.34 -7.97
CA LEU A 171 11.35 -26.96 -6.73
C LEU A 171 10.52 -28.14 -6.17
N ARG A 172 9.99 -28.98 -7.01
CA ARG A 172 9.24 -30.20 -6.60
C ARG A 172 10.05 -31.17 -5.72
N ASN A 173 11.36 -31.18 -5.87
CA ASN A 173 12.22 -32.05 -5.07
C ASN A 173 12.25 -31.65 -3.58
N TYR A 174 11.74 -30.45 -3.26
CA TYR A 174 11.68 -29.94 -1.91
C TYR A 174 10.28 -30.05 -1.28
N ARG A 175 9.35 -30.77 -1.93
CA ARG A 175 8.05 -31.05 -1.31
C ARG A 175 8.22 -31.76 0.03
N GLY A 176 7.44 -31.36 1.03
CA GLY A 176 7.57 -31.83 2.42
C GLY A 176 8.59 -31.04 3.26
N LYS A 177 9.40 -30.16 2.64
CA LYS A 177 10.39 -29.33 3.33
C LYS A 177 10.22 -27.86 2.92
N PRO A 178 10.32 -26.91 3.85
CA PRO A 178 10.30 -25.50 3.50
C PRO A 178 11.58 -25.08 2.77
N VAL A 179 11.41 -24.14 1.83
CA VAL A 179 12.50 -23.59 1.02
C VAL A 179 12.42 -22.06 1.04
N ILE A 180 13.55 -21.40 1.16
CA ILE A 180 13.69 -19.98 0.81
C ILE A 180 14.35 -19.91 -0.57
N VAL A 181 13.68 -19.21 -1.50
CA VAL A 181 14.19 -18.93 -2.84
C VAL A 181 14.56 -17.47 -2.91
N ILE A 182 15.81 -17.17 -3.24
CA ILE A 182 16.38 -15.83 -3.37
C ILE A 182 16.60 -15.57 -4.86
N PHE A 183 15.89 -14.60 -5.42
CA PHE A 183 16.09 -14.13 -6.80
C PHE A 183 17.05 -12.94 -6.79
N TYR A 184 18.15 -13.05 -7.55
CA TYR A 184 19.17 -12.02 -7.65
C TYR A 184 19.59 -11.74 -9.09
N LEU A 185 20.08 -10.53 -9.35
CA LEU A 185 20.28 -10.01 -10.71
C LEU A 185 21.64 -10.40 -11.33
N GLY A 186 22.28 -11.41 -10.80
CA GLY A 186 23.53 -11.93 -11.34
C GLY A 186 24.80 -11.31 -10.75
N ALA A 187 25.94 -11.82 -11.19
CA ALA A 187 27.28 -11.41 -10.74
C ALA A 187 27.62 -9.93 -11.01
N GLY A 188 26.91 -9.28 -11.95
CA GLY A 188 27.06 -7.85 -12.24
C GLY A 188 26.52 -6.92 -11.17
N CYS A 189 25.65 -7.40 -10.30
CA CYS A 189 24.97 -6.60 -9.28
C CYS A 189 25.74 -6.68 -7.94
N ALA A 190 26.38 -5.60 -7.50
CA ALA A 190 27.13 -5.57 -6.25
C ALA A 190 26.29 -5.86 -5.02
N HIS A 191 25.09 -5.25 -4.94
CA HIS A 191 24.15 -5.47 -3.82
C HIS A 191 23.62 -6.91 -3.76
N CYS A 192 23.54 -7.60 -4.91
CA CYS A 192 23.20 -9.02 -4.94
C CYS A 192 24.28 -9.87 -4.30
N ILE A 193 25.54 -9.56 -4.58
CA ILE A 193 26.67 -10.25 -3.96
C ILE A 193 26.67 -10.01 -2.46
N GLU A 194 26.43 -8.78 -2.01
CA GLU A 194 26.29 -8.43 -0.58
C GLU A 194 25.16 -9.23 0.08
N GLN A 195 23.99 -9.40 -0.60
CA GLN A 195 22.90 -10.22 -0.10
C GLN A 195 23.33 -11.66 0.10
N LEU A 196 23.92 -12.28 -0.92
CA LEU A 196 24.35 -13.66 -0.88
C LEU A 196 25.42 -13.89 0.20
N VAL A 197 26.34 -12.93 0.36
CA VAL A 197 27.36 -12.95 1.42
C VAL A 197 26.72 -12.81 2.82
N ALA A 198 25.63 -12.05 2.96
CA ALA A 198 24.89 -11.95 4.21
C ALA A 198 24.14 -13.25 4.57
N PHE A 199 23.62 -13.96 3.57
CA PHE A 199 22.91 -15.24 3.78
C PHE A 199 23.88 -16.42 4.02
N ALA A 200 25.06 -16.40 3.43
CA ALA A 200 26.00 -17.53 3.48
C ALA A 200 26.37 -17.98 4.89
N PRO A 201 26.78 -17.10 5.83
CA PRO A 201 27.09 -17.51 7.21
C PRO A 201 25.88 -18.03 7.98
N GLU A 202 24.67 -17.63 7.61
CA GLU A 202 23.43 -18.06 8.25
C GLU A 202 22.86 -19.38 7.65
N ALA A 203 23.47 -19.90 6.58
CA ALA A 203 22.97 -21.10 5.87
C ALA A 203 22.80 -22.30 6.80
N GLU A 204 23.73 -22.53 7.71
CA GLU A 204 23.65 -23.61 8.70
C GLU A 204 22.51 -23.38 9.73
N ALA A 205 22.21 -22.14 10.08
CA ALA A 205 21.09 -21.81 10.97
C ALA A 205 19.74 -22.13 10.29
N PHE A 206 19.58 -21.76 9.01
CA PHE A 206 18.41 -22.13 8.21
C PHE A 206 18.29 -23.65 8.07
N LYS A 207 19.38 -24.34 7.76
CA LYS A 207 19.41 -25.81 7.65
C LYS A 207 19.03 -26.52 8.97
N LYS A 208 19.53 -26.03 10.11
CA LYS A 208 19.11 -26.52 11.45
C LYS A 208 17.63 -26.29 11.73
N ALA A 209 17.06 -25.22 11.20
CA ALA A 209 15.62 -24.96 11.25
C ALA A 209 14.80 -25.79 10.24
N GLY A 210 15.44 -26.68 9.47
CA GLY A 210 14.83 -27.51 8.44
C GLY A 210 14.47 -26.76 7.16
N ILE A 211 15.03 -25.56 6.95
CA ILE A 211 14.75 -24.69 5.80
C ILE A 211 15.92 -24.77 4.82
N THR A 212 15.64 -25.08 3.56
CA THR A 212 16.64 -25.07 2.49
C THR A 212 16.73 -23.68 1.88
N LEU A 213 17.94 -23.20 1.57
CA LEU A 213 18.17 -21.99 0.78
C LEU A 213 18.48 -22.35 -0.66
N LEU A 214 17.91 -21.63 -1.61
CA LEU A 214 18.23 -21.68 -3.04
C LEU A 214 18.38 -20.26 -3.56
N ALA A 215 19.32 -19.98 -4.44
CA ALA A 215 19.46 -18.69 -5.10
C ALA A 215 19.31 -18.85 -6.62
N VAL A 216 18.46 -18.02 -7.22
CA VAL A 216 18.15 -18.03 -8.66
C VAL A 216 18.69 -16.75 -9.28
N SER A 217 19.57 -16.92 -10.27
CA SER A 217 20.27 -15.86 -10.99
C SER A 217 19.68 -15.56 -12.37
N THR A 218 19.86 -14.34 -12.82
CA THR A 218 19.68 -13.98 -14.24
C THR A 218 20.86 -14.44 -15.10
N ASP A 219 21.98 -14.86 -14.51
CA ASP A 219 23.14 -15.37 -15.24
C ASP A 219 22.87 -16.71 -15.90
N THR A 220 23.65 -17.04 -16.94
CA THR A 220 23.74 -18.39 -17.48
C THR A 220 24.38 -19.34 -16.47
N ALA A 221 24.24 -20.66 -16.70
CA ALA A 221 24.85 -21.65 -15.80
C ALA A 221 26.36 -21.44 -15.65
N ASP A 222 27.07 -21.16 -16.76
CA ASP A 222 28.51 -20.85 -16.74
C ASP A 222 28.81 -19.54 -16.01
N GLY A 223 27.88 -18.57 -16.06
CA GLY A 223 28.00 -17.29 -15.38
C GLY A 223 27.91 -17.36 -13.86
N LEU A 224 27.33 -18.43 -13.29
CA LEU A 224 27.19 -18.59 -11.84
C LEU A 224 28.55 -18.70 -11.13
N ALA A 225 29.59 -19.15 -11.81
CA ALA A 225 30.94 -19.21 -11.26
C ALA A 225 31.47 -17.81 -10.87
N PHE A 226 31.12 -16.76 -11.63
CA PHE A 226 31.51 -15.39 -11.32
C PHE A 226 30.84 -14.88 -10.04
N THR A 227 29.62 -15.31 -9.74
CA THR A 227 28.97 -14.99 -8.45
C THR A 227 29.78 -15.59 -7.29
N VAL A 228 30.19 -16.85 -7.39
CA VAL A 228 30.99 -17.51 -6.34
C VAL A 228 32.34 -16.83 -6.17
N GLU A 229 33.01 -16.47 -7.28
CA GLU A 229 34.27 -15.75 -7.26
C GLU A 229 34.15 -14.40 -6.57
N LYS A 230 33.13 -13.61 -6.94
CA LYS A 230 32.90 -12.27 -6.38
C LYS A 230 32.47 -12.30 -4.91
N ALA A 231 31.74 -13.35 -4.49
CA ALA A 231 31.34 -13.52 -3.11
C ALA A 231 32.54 -13.77 -2.18
N LYS A 232 33.68 -14.25 -2.71
CA LYS A 232 34.93 -14.52 -1.95
C LYS A 232 34.70 -15.32 -0.68
N TYR A 233 33.75 -16.27 -0.72
CA TYR A 233 33.39 -17.06 0.45
C TYR A 233 34.36 -18.22 0.60
N ASN A 234 35.03 -18.32 1.76
CA ASN A 234 35.99 -19.38 2.05
C ASN A 234 35.28 -20.71 2.30
N GLY A 235 35.77 -21.79 1.69
CA GLY A 235 35.25 -23.15 1.93
C GLY A 235 34.10 -23.61 1.04
N GLY A 236 33.85 -22.93 -0.10
CA GLY A 236 32.76 -23.22 -1.00
C GLY A 236 31.46 -22.53 -0.61
N PHE A 237 30.74 -22.05 -1.61
CA PHE A 237 29.52 -21.26 -1.37
C PHE A 237 28.37 -22.16 -0.88
N PRO A 238 27.79 -21.91 0.31
CA PRO A 238 26.89 -22.88 0.97
C PRO A 238 25.46 -22.91 0.40
N ILE A 239 25.12 -22.00 -0.52
CA ILE A 239 23.79 -21.89 -1.10
C ILE A 239 23.84 -22.31 -2.57
N PRO A 240 23.05 -23.31 -3.01
CA PRO A 240 22.97 -23.68 -4.41
C PRO A 240 22.54 -22.50 -5.28
N LEU A 241 23.31 -22.18 -6.31
CA LEU A 241 23.04 -21.16 -7.30
C LEU A 241 22.45 -21.79 -8.55
N LEU A 242 21.34 -21.23 -9.04
CA LEU A 242 20.57 -21.75 -10.17
C LEU A 242 20.45 -20.68 -11.26
N SER A 243 20.53 -21.09 -12.53
CA SER A 243 20.41 -20.18 -13.68
C SER A 243 18.98 -20.09 -14.17
N ASP A 244 18.44 -18.89 -14.28
CA ASP A 244 17.23 -18.54 -15.04
C ASP A 244 17.52 -17.42 -16.05
N ALA A 245 18.52 -17.58 -16.90
CA ALA A 245 18.89 -16.62 -17.91
C ALA A 245 17.72 -16.27 -18.86
N SER A 246 16.69 -17.10 -18.91
CA SER A 246 15.48 -16.83 -19.69
C SER A 246 14.46 -15.91 -18.98
N LEU A 247 14.65 -15.63 -17.70
CA LEU A 247 13.74 -14.89 -16.83
C LEU A 247 12.34 -15.51 -16.69
N LYS A 248 12.14 -16.75 -17.09
CA LYS A 248 10.83 -17.41 -17.01
C LYS A 248 10.38 -17.62 -15.57
N THR A 249 11.30 -18.02 -14.70
CA THR A 249 11.01 -18.21 -13.28
C THR A 249 10.85 -16.89 -12.56
N PHE A 250 11.68 -15.88 -12.88
CA PHE A 250 11.50 -14.52 -12.39
C PHE A 250 10.10 -13.99 -12.68
N LYS A 251 9.64 -14.09 -13.94
CA LYS A 251 8.29 -13.68 -14.35
C LYS A 251 7.19 -14.48 -13.67
N ALA A 252 7.35 -15.79 -13.56
CA ALA A 252 6.37 -16.65 -12.89
C ALA A 252 6.20 -16.30 -11.41
N PHE A 253 7.28 -15.97 -10.70
CA PHE A 253 7.27 -15.51 -9.32
C PHE A 253 6.94 -14.03 -9.16
N ARG A 254 6.74 -13.30 -10.28
CA ARG A 254 6.53 -11.84 -10.30
C ARG A 254 7.72 -11.04 -9.73
N ALA A 255 8.88 -11.63 -9.64
CA ALA A 255 10.15 -10.95 -9.38
C ALA A 255 10.66 -10.28 -10.68
N HIS A 256 9.78 -9.57 -11.37
CA HIS A 256 10.00 -8.90 -12.64
C HIS A 256 9.08 -7.70 -12.77
N ASP A 257 9.63 -6.56 -13.16
CA ASP A 257 8.85 -5.38 -13.48
C ASP A 257 8.39 -5.47 -14.94
N ASP A 258 7.09 -5.70 -15.12
CA ASP A 258 6.50 -5.85 -16.46
C ASP A 258 6.40 -4.51 -17.21
N PHE A 259 6.46 -3.39 -16.50
CA PHE A 259 6.44 -2.06 -17.09
C PHE A 259 7.83 -1.66 -17.63
N GLU A 260 8.87 -1.79 -16.80
CA GLU A 260 10.25 -1.49 -17.19
C GLU A 260 10.96 -2.67 -17.86
N GLN A 261 10.31 -3.84 -17.91
CA GLN A 261 10.86 -5.08 -18.48
C GLN A 261 12.17 -5.53 -17.83
N GLN A 262 12.28 -5.35 -16.52
CA GLN A 262 13.49 -5.64 -15.75
C GLN A 262 13.25 -6.68 -14.67
N PRO A 263 14.22 -7.59 -14.38
CA PRO A 263 14.16 -8.45 -13.23
C PRO A 263 14.31 -7.64 -11.94
N LEU A 264 13.61 -8.09 -10.88
CA LEU A 264 13.68 -7.52 -9.53
C LEU A 264 14.31 -8.52 -8.56
N HIS A 265 14.82 -8.00 -7.44
CA HIS A 265 15.16 -8.88 -6.31
C HIS A 265 13.90 -9.49 -5.74
N GLY A 266 13.98 -10.74 -5.35
CA GLY A 266 12.88 -11.43 -4.70
C GLY A 266 13.38 -12.42 -3.65
N THR A 267 12.72 -12.46 -2.51
CA THR A 267 12.98 -13.47 -1.48
C THR A 267 11.65 -14.08 -1.06
N PHE A 268 11.55 -15.41 -1.18
CA PHE A 268 10.28 -16.12 -0.96
C PHE A 268 10.46 -17.25 0.02
N LEU A 269 9.63 -17.34 1.05
CA LEU A 269 9.47 -18.52 1.89
C LEU A 269 8.36 -19.39 1.33
N ILE A 270 8.70 -20.61 0.95
CA ILE A 270 7.78 -21.63 0.43
C ILE A 270 7.70 -22.75 1.45
N ASP A 271 6.50 -23.13 1.87
CA ASP A 271 6.30 -24.23 2.82
C ASP A 271 6.39 -25.62 2.16
N GLY A 272 6.34 -26.68 2.98
CA GLY A 272 6.42 -28.06 2.49
C GLY A 272 5.27 -28.45 1.53
N ASP A 273 4.14 -27.74 1.57
CA ASP A 273 3.02 -27.95 0.64
C ASP A 273 3.22 -27.15 -0.67
N GLY A 274 4.32 -26.41 -0.76
CA GLY A 274 4.69 -25.59 -1.91
C GLY A 274 3.87 -24.30 -2.02
N ARG A 275 3.51 -23.73 -0.88
CA ARG A 275 2.78 -22.46 -0.84
C ARG A 275 3.69 -21.35 -0.35
N ILE A 276 3.57 -20.16 -0.95
CA ILE A 276 4.33 -18.97 -0.58
C ILE A 276 3.75 -18.43 0.72
N ARG A 277 4.51 -18.52 1.81
CA ARG A 277 4.12 -18.06 3.14
C ARG A 277 4.59 -16.64 3.45
N TRP A 278 5.65 -16.21 2.80
CA TRP A 278 6.22 -14.88 2.92
C TRP A 278 6.95 -14.52 1.64
N GLN A 279 6.96 -13.26 1.28
CA GLN A 279 7.70 -12.75 0.14
C GLN A 279 8.11 -11.30 0.35
N ASP A 280 9.26 -10.96 -0.22
CA ASP A 280 9.72 -9.61 -0.47
C ASP A 280 10.14 -9.50 -1.93
N ILE A 281 9.61 -8.50 -2.65
CA ILE A 281 9.96 -8.21 -4.04
C ILE A 281 10.25 -6.72 -4.12
N SER A 282 11.46 -6.35 -4.50
CA SER A 282 11.92 -4.96 -4.41
C SER A 282 13.07 -4.68 -5.37
N TYR A 283 13.32 -3.40 -5.65
CA TYR A 283 14.55 -2.96 -6.30
C TYR A 283 15.80 -3.16 -5.43
N GLN A 284 15.64 -3.23 -4.11
CA GLN A 284 16.72 -3.52 -3.17
C GLN A 284 16.67 -4.97 -2.72
N PRO A 285 17.79 -5.66 -2.57
CA PRO A 285 17.81 -7.01 -2.04
C PRO A 285 17.44 -7.03 -0.56
N PHE A 286 16.71 -8.05 -0.15
CA PHE A 286 16.37 -8.27 1.25
C PHE A 286 17.62 -8.69 2.06
N MET A 287 17.96 -7.97 3.13
CA MET A 287 19.22 -8.15 3.89
C MET A 287 19.03 -8.69 5.31
N GLU A 288 17.80 -8.66 5.86
CA GLU A 288 17.54 -8.97 7.27
C GLU A 288 17.41 -10.50 7.51
N THR A 289 18.52 -11.22 7.36
CA THR A 289 18.55 -12.71 7.39
C THR A 289 18.07 -13.30 8.72
N LYS A 290 18.42 -12.69 9.86
CA LYS A 290 17.99 -13.15 11.18
C LYS A 290 16.49 -12.92 11.41
N PHE A 291 15.98 -11.79 10.96
CA PHE A 291 14.53 -11.55 10.96
C PHE A 291 13.82 -12.62 10.13
N LEU A 292 14.29 -12.88 8.91
CA LEU A 292 13.68 -13.87 8.01
C LEU A 292 13.67 -15.27 8.63
N LEU A 293 14.74 -15.68 9.29
CA LEU A 293 14.80 -16.97 9.99
C LEU A 293 13.74 -17.06 11.09
N GLY A 294 13.63 -16.04 11.94
CA GLY A 294 12.63 -15.98 13.00
C GLY A 294 11.20 -15.96 12.46
N GLU A 295 10.95 -15.15 11.44
CA GLU A 295 9.64 -15.05 10.79
C GLU A 295 9.26 -16.34 10.06
N ALA A 296 10.20 -16.99 9.37
CA ALA A 296 9.98 -18.26 8.75
C ALA A 296 9.57 -19.34 9.77
N GLN A 297 10.30 -19.43 10.89
CA GLN A 297 9.95 -20.34 11.98
C GLN A 297 8.56 -20.07 12.57
N ARG A 298 8.19 -18.79 12.71
CA ARG A 298 6.86 -18.37 13.18
C ARG A 298 5.76 -18.77 12.21
N LEU A 299 5.92 -18.47 10.93
CA LEU A 299 4.91 -18.71 9.88
C LEU A 299 4.71 -20.21 9.62
N LEU A 300 5.78 -20.99 9.66
CA LEU A 300 5.72 -22.43 9.44
C LEU A 300 5.03 -23.20 10.58
N LYS A 301 4.94 -22.60 11.78
CA LYS A 301 4.18 -23.16 12.92
C LYS A 301 2.69 -22.83 12.86
N LEU A 302 2.27 -21.84 12.06
CA LEU A 302 0.85 -21.49 11.95
C LEU A 302 0.05 -22.63 11.32
N PRO A 303 -1.21 -22.85 11.75
CA PRO A 303 -2.06 -23.87 11.20
C PRO A 303 -2.15 -23.80 9.66
N LYS A 304 -2.08 -24.94 9.02
CA LYS A 304 -2.33 -25.04 7.58
C LYS A 304 -3.81 -24.78 7.34
N HIS A 305 -4.13 -23.77 6.52
CA HIS A 305 -5.51 -23.56 6.11
C HIS A 305 -5.86 -24.54 4.98
N ASN A 306 -6.35 -25.71 5.34
CA ASN A 306 -6.84 -26.71 4.39
C ASN A 306 -8.37 -26.62 4.35
N GLY A 307 -8.93 -26.09 3.28
CA GLY A 307 -10.35 -26.17 2.98
C GLY A 307 -11.07 -24.82 2.87
N PRO A 308 -12.30 -24.83 2.33
CA PRO A 308 -13.15 -23.65 2.28
C PRO A 308 -13.42 -23.19 3.71
N VAL A 309 -13.23 -21.93 3.93
CA VAL A 309 -13.47 -21.32 5.23
C VAL A 309 -14.96 -21.37 5.52
N PRO A 310 -15.41 -22.01 6.63
CA PRO A 310 -16.82 -21.96 6.98
C PRO A 310 -17.26 -20.50 7.16
N PRO A 311 -18.45 -20.12 6.70
CA PRO A 311 -18.97 -18.77 6.92
C PRO A 311 -18.97 -18.45 8.40
N MET A 312 -18.47 -17.28 8.75
CA MET A 312 -18.44 -16.81 10.13
C MET A 312 -19.90 -16.70 10.62
N LYS A 313 -20.29 -17.48 11.61
CA LYS A 313 -21.58 -17.33 12.28
C LYS A 313 -21.57 -16.02 13.03
N LEU A 314 -22.22 -15.00 12.52
CA LEU A 314 -22.53 -13.82 13.28
C LEU A 314 -23.62 -14.21 14.31
N ALA A 315 -23.36 -13.96 15.58
CA ALA A 315 -24.34 -14.18 16.62
C ALA A 315 -25.60 -13.37 16.29
N GLY A 316 -26.74 -14.07 16.05
CA GLY A 316 -28.05 -13.45 15.82
C GLY A 316 -28.64 -13.53 14.40
N GLN A 317 -27.94 -14.05 13.38
CA GLN A 317 -28.55 -14.24 12.06
C GLN A 317 -29.17 -15.64 11.90
N LYS A 318 -30.50 -15.70 11.73
CA LYS A 318 -31.19 -16.91 11.27
C LYS A 318 -30.79 -17.16 9.81
N GLN A 319 -30.21 -18.33 9.53
CA GLN A 319 -29.91 -18.75 8.16
C GLN A 319 -31.20 -18.98 7.39
N THR A 320 -31.41 -18.23 6.32
CA THR A 320 -32.33 -18.64 5.25
C THR A 320 -31.62 -19.69 4.38
N PRO A 321 -32.23 -20.84 4.07
CA PRO A 321 -31.60 -21.84 3.22
C PRO A 321 -31.41 -21.26 1.81
N VAL A 322 -30.21 -21.36 1.27
CA VAL A 322 -29.94 -21.08 -0.14
C VAL A 322 -30.59 -22.19 -0.94
N ALA A 323 -31.63 -21.84 -1.69
CA ALA A 323 -32.24 -22.77 -2.63
C ALA A 323 -31.21 -23.17 -3.70
N ASN A 324 -30.98 -24.48 -3.85
CA ASN A 324 -30.16 -25.03 -4.92
C ASN A 324 -30.78 -24.65 -6.26
N CYS A 325 -30.16 -23.78 -7.02
CA CYS A 325 -30.40 -23.68 -8.45
C CYS A 325 -29.77 -24.90 -9.15
N LYS A 326 -30.63 -25.75 -9.69
CA LYS A 326 -30.29 -26.78 -10.65
C LYS A 326 -29.93 -26.16 -12.00
#